data_82d982afca1b92d3dabd41ad857face0
#
_entry.id   82d982afca1b92d3dabd41ad857face0
#
_cell.length_a   1.000
_cell.length_b   1.000
_cell.length_c   1.000
_cell.angle_alpha   90.00
_cell.angle_beta   90.00
_cell.angle_gamma   90.00
#
_symmetry.space_group_name_H-M   'P 1'
#
loop_
_entity.id
_entity.type
_entity.pdbx_description
1 polymer ?
#
loop_
_entity_poly.entity_id
_entity_poly.type
_entity_poly.pdbx_seq_one_letter_code
_entity_poly.pdbx_strand_id
1 'polypeptide(L)'
;MEILIRSAALFFIVFVLIRLIGKRHPSKVTPFYYVVYTVMSLIAALISVNIIQNVVFGLLALGTWAVFALLLDYLALKSKAVHDLVNGKETVLIKQGKIMEENLKRARMTGEELLRELRRKNIFNLSDVEFALLETTGEINAMLKSDKVPVTPRHLERKVAPQSEPQTVIADGNILDQPLANIGLNRRWVLTELEKAGVALENVFLGQVDSYGDLYLDLFDDAVQLPQARVKDLLYAALEKSQADLTAFSLETENEQAKAMYQRNADRLKAVLENVRPYLLR
;
A
#
# COMPACT_ATOMS: atom_id res chain seq x y z
N MET A 1 33.38 -30.84 0.06
CA MET A 1 32.90 -30.54 -1.31
C MET A 1 31.46 -31.02 -1.50
N GLU A 2 31.13 -32.27 -1.16
CA GLU A 2 29.78 -32.85 -1.37
C GLU A 2 28.67 -32.15 -0.62
N ILE A 3 28.87 -31.82 0.66
CA ILE A 3 27.88 -31.07 1.48
C ILE A 3 27.59 -29.70 0.89
N LEU A 4 28.60 -29.00 0.39
CA LEU A 4 28.44 -27.68 -0.20
C LEU A 4 27.59 -27.75 -1.50
N ILE A 5 27.85 -28.73 -2.37
CA ILE A 5 27.07 -28.92 -3.61
C ILE A 5 25.62 -29.29 -3.27
N ARG A 6 25.41 -30.21 -2.32
CA ARG A 6 24.06 -30.59 -1.86
C ARG A 6 23.29 -29.41 -1.30
N SER A 7 23.94 -28.63 -0.43
CA SER A 7 23.31 -27.44 0.19
C SER A 7 22.93 -26.39 -0.87
N ALA A 8 23.81 -26.14 -1.84
CA ALA A 8 23.53 -25.20 -2.94
C ALA A 8 22.36 -25.70 -3.82
N ALA A 9 22.37 -26.99 -4.21
CA ALA A 9 21.28 -27.56 -4.99
C ALA A 9 19.92 -27.49 -4.25
N LEU A 10 19.92 -27.87 -2.97
CA LEU A 10 18.72 -27.82 -2.13
C LEU A 10 18.22 -26.39 -1.92
N PHE A 11 19.10 -25.42 -1.79
CA PHE A 11 18.71 -24.00 -1.71
C PHE A 11 17.86 -23.60 -2.92
N PHE A 12 18.31 -23.92 -4.13
CA PHE A 12 17.54 -23.60 -5.33
C PHE A 12 16.25 -24.40 -5.45
N ILE A 13 16.24 -25.68 -5.07
CA ILE A 13 15.03 -26.52 -5.06
C ILE A 13 14.01 -25.93 -4.10
N VAL A 14 14.37 -25.62 -2.86
CA VAL A 14 13.47 -25.03 -1.87
C VAL A 14 13.00 -23.64 -2.30
N PHE A 15 13.89 -22.83 -2.88
CA PHE A 15 13.53 -21.52 -3.43
C PHE A 15 12.43 -21.65 -4.50
N VAL A 16 12.56 -22.59 -5.43
CA VAL A 16 11.54 -22.84 -6.46
C VAL A 16 10.24 -23.35 -5.83
N LEU A 17 10.32 -24.30 -4.90
CA LEU A 17 9.12 -24.84 -4.22
C LEU A 17 8.34 -23.77 -3.47
N ILE A 18 9.02 -22.89 -2.72
CA ILE A 18 8.38 -21.78 -2.02
C ILE A 18 7.70 -20.82 -3.00
N ARG A 19 8.33 -20.56 -4.16
CA ARG A 19 7.74 -19.73 -5.22
C ARG A 19 6.49 -20.36 -5.84
N LEU A 20 6.46 -21.68 -5.98
CA LEU A 20 5.33 -22.42 -6.52
C LEU A 20 4.15 -22.48 -5.55
N ILE A 21 4.41 -22.68 -4.25
CA ILE A 21 3.35 -22.77 -3.22
C ILE A 21 2.64 -21.43 -3.01
N GLY A 22 3.28 -20.29 -3.33
CA GLY A 22 2.59 -19.00 -3.41
C GLY A 22 3.34 -17.82 -2.81
N LYS A 23 2.81 -16.61 -3.02
CA LYS A 23 3.38 -15.32 -2.58
C LYS A 23 2.94 -14.91 -1.16
N ARG A 24 2.59 -15.86 -0.30
CA ARG A 24 2.12 -15.56 1.06
C ARG A 24 3.30 -15.21 1.96
N HIS A 25 3.18 -14.13 2.71
CA HIS A 25 4.20 -13.76 3.68
C HIS A 25 4.20 -14.76 4.85
N PRO A 26 5.37 -15.29 5.31
CA PRO A 26 5.44 -16.31 6.36
C PRO A 26 4.73 -15.94 7.68
N SER A 27 4.67 -14.64 8.03
CA SER A 27 3.95 -14.17 9.22
C SER A 27 2.43 -14.10 9.06
N LYS A 28 1.91 -14.28 7.83
CA LYS A 28 0.48 -14.19 7.50
C LYS A 28 -0.08 -15.49 6.93
N VAL A 29 0.64 -16.60 7.14
CA VAL A 29 0.16 -17.94 6.77
C VAL A 29 -0.68 -18.53 7.87
N THR A 30 -1.62 -19.40 7.51
CA THR A 30 -2.40 -20.16 8.49
C THR A 30 -1.49 -21.17 9.21
N PRO A 31 -1.86 -21.64 10.41
CA PRO A 31 -1.09 -22.63 11.17
C PRO A 31 -0.73 -23.89 10.36
N PHE A 32 -1.63 -24.32 9.47
CA PHE A 32 -1.37 -25.47 8.61
C PHE A 32 -0.17 -25.22 7.68
N TYR A 33 -0.11 -24.10 6.98
CA TYR A 33 1.00 -23.77 6.08
C TYR A 33 2.31 -23.53 6.84
N TYR A 34 2.22 -22.98 8.05
CA TYR A 34 3.39 -22.87 8.92
C TYR A 34 4.03 -24.24 9.17
N VAL A 35 3.22 -25.26 9.50
CA VAL A 35 3.69 -26.64 9.68
C VAL A 35 4.26 -27.20 8.38
N VAL A 36 3.58 -27.01 7.24
CA VAL A 36 4.07 -27.46 5.92
C VAL A 36 5.46 -26.90 5.62
N TYR A 37 5.64 -25.58 5.75
CA TYR A 37 6.94 -24.95 5.50
C TYR A 37 8.02 -25.43 6.48
N THR A 38 7.68 -25.59 7.75
CA THR A 38 8.61 -26.10 8.77
C THR A 38 9.09 -27.52 8.44
N VAL A 39 8.17 -28.42 8.09
CA VAL A 39 8.51 -29.81 7.74
C VAL A 39 9.35 -29.84 6.46
N MET A 40 8.99 -29.08 5.43
CA MET A 40 9.75 -29.01 4.19
C MET A 40 11.18 -28.50 4.43
N SER A 41 11.32 -27.45 5.24
CA SER A 41 12.63 -26.90 5.63
C SER A 41 13.48 -27.90 6.41
N LEU A 42 12.85 -28.66 7.33
CA LEU A 42 13.53 -29.69 8.09
C LEU A 42 14.03 -30.84 7.18
N ILE A 43 13.18 -31.34 6.27
CA ILE A 43 13.57 -32.37 5.31
C ILE A 43 14.75 -31.89 4.47
N ALA A 44 14.71 -30.66 3.94
CA ALA A 44 15.81 -30.08 3.16
C ALA A 44 17.10 -29.98 3.98
N ALA A 45 17.02 -29.55 5.24
CA ALA A 45 18.17 -29.49 6.14
C ALA A 45 18.78 -30.88 6.40
N LEU A 46 17.96 -31.89 6.67
CA LEU A 46 18.41 -33.27 6.91
C LEU A 46 19.10 -33.89 5.68
N ILE A 47 18.64 -33.58 4.47
CA ILE A 47 19.30 -33.98 3.23
C ILE A 47 20.64 -33.24 3.07
N SER A 48 20.67 -31.93 3.35
CA SER A 48 21.87 -31.09 3.19
C SER A 48 23.04 -31.60 4.05
N VAL A 49 22.78 -31.90 5.32
CA VAL A 49 23.81 -32.39 6.27
C VAL A 49 24.04 -33.90 6.19
N ASN A 50 23.50 -34.59 5.17
CA ASN A 50 23.66 -36.02 4.91
C ASN A 50 23.12 -36.95 5.99
N ILE A 51 22.18 -36.52 6.82
CA ILE A 51 21.46 -37.40 7.74
C ILE A 51 20.55 -38.35 6.95
N ILE A 52 19.83 -37.79 5.97
CA ILE A 52 19.15 -38.57 4.91
C ILE A 52 20.19 -38.90 3.83
N GLN A 53 20.82 -40.07 3.98
CA GLN A 53 21.92 -40.51 3.09
C GLN A 53 21.43 -40.67 1.64
N ASN A 54 20.23 -41.25 1.43
CA ASN A 54 19.65 -41.40 0.12
C ASN A 54 18.90 -40.12 -0.28
N VAL A 55 19.57 -39.31 -1.10
CA VAL A 55 19.03 -38.02 -1.59
C VAL A 55 17.71 -38.22 -2.33
N VAL A 56 17.54 -39.31 -3.08
CA VAL A 56 16.33 -39.60 -3.84
C VAL A 56 15.13 -39.76 -2.91
N PHE A 57 15.26 -40.50 -1.81
CA PHE A 57 14.18 -40.63 -0.83
C PHE A 57 13.87 -39.31 -0.13
N GLY A 58 14.89 -38.52 0.17
CA GLY A 58 14.70 -37.18 0.73
C GLY A 58 13.94 -36.25 -0.24
N LEU A 59 14.31 -36.23 -1.51
CA LEU A 59 13.63 -35.45 -2.53
C LEU A 59 12.20 -35.94 -2.80
N LEU A 60 11.96 -37.25 -2.76
CA LEU A 60 10.59 -37.80 -2.83
C LEU A 60 9.73 -37.34 -1.66
N ALA A 61 10.26 -37.38 -0.42
CA ALA A 61 9.55 -36.87 0.74
C ALA A 61 9.24 -35.38 0.63
N LEU A 62 10.22 -34.56 0.25
CA LEU A 62 10.07 -33.13 0.04
C LEU A 62 9.03 -32.82 -1.04
N GLY A 63 9.11 -33.51 -2.18
CA GLY A 63 8.17 -33.40 -3.30
C GLY A 63 6.76 -33.80 -2.92
N THR A 64 6.59 -34.85 -2.12
CA THR A 64 5.28 -35.28 -1.63
C THR A 64 4.60 -34.19 -0.79
N TRP A 65 5.32 -33.56 0.16
CA TRP A 65 4.81 -32.44 0.93
C TRP A 65 4.43 -31.24 0.05
N ALA A 66 5.26 -30.91 -0.92
CA ALA A 66 4.98 -29.83 -1.85
C ALA A 66 3.73 -30.11 -2.72
N VAL A 67 3.62 -31.33 -3.27
CA VAL A 67 2.48 -31.72 -4.11
C VAL A 67 1.17 -31.71 -3.30
N PHE A 68 1.17 -32.24 -2.07
CA PHE A 68 -0.02 -32.19 -1.23
C PHE A 68 -0.40 -30.76 -0.85
N ALA A 69 0.55 -29.87 -0.54
CA ALA A 69 0.27 -28.47 -0.27
C ALA A 69 -0.39 -27.78 -1.47
N LEU A 70 0.17 -27.98 -2.69
CA LEU A 70 -0.40 -27.42 -3.93
C LEU A 70 -1.77 -28.00 -4.25
N LEU A 71 -1.96 -29.30 -4.05
CA LEU A 71 -3.24 -29.97 -4.26
C LEU A 71 -4.32 -29.42 -3.32
N LEU A 72 -4.00 -29.26 -2.05
CA LEU A 72 -4.92 -28.69 -1.06
C LEU A 72 -5.24 -27.21 -1.35
N ASP A 73 -4.25 -26.40 -1.79
CA ASP A 73 -4.50 -25.04 -2.25
C ASP A 73 -5.48 -25.03 -3.45
N TYR A 74 -5.23 -25.89 -4.44
CA TYR A 74 -6.10 -25.98 -5.60
C TYR A 74 -7.54 -26.41 -5.23
N LEU A 75 -7.68 -27.40 -4.34
CA LEU A 75 -8.98 -27.86 -3.85
C LEU A 75 -9.68 -26.79 -3.01
N ALA A 76 -8.94 -26.05 -2.19
CA ALA A 76 -9.45 -24.94 -1.39
C ALA A 76 -9.99 -23.79 -2.27
N LEU A 77 -9.38 -23.53 -3.43
CA LEU A 77 -9.91 -22.57 -4.40
C LEU A 77 -11.25 -22.98 -5.00
N LYS A 78 -11.52 -24.28 -5.10
CA LYS A 78 -12.75 -24.82 -5.71
C LYS A 78 -13.84 -25.17 -4.72
N SER A 79 -13.51 -25.38 -3.46
CA SER A 79 -14.44 -25.82 -2.42
C SER A 79 -14.28 -25.03 -1.14
N LYS A 80 -15.34 -24.31 -0.75
CA LYS A 80 -15.37 -23.60 0.54
C LYS A 80 -15.17 -24.55 1.73
N ALA A 81 -15.72 -25.76 1.66
CA ALA A 81 -15.57 -26.75 2.72
C ALA A 81 -14.10 -27.17 2.89
N VAL A 82 -13.36 -27.38 1.79
CA VAL A 82 -11.92 -27.68 1.82
C VAL A 82 -11.14 -26.45 2.29
N HIS A 83 -11.50 -25.25 1.81
CA HIS A 83 -10.89 -24.02 2.29
C HIS A 83 -11.01 -23.88 3.82
N ASP A 84 -12.22 -24.04 4.34
CA ASP A 84 -12.50 -23.90 5.77
C ASP A 84 -11.81 -25.00 6.61
N LEU A 85 -11.62 -26.20 6.03
CA LEU A 85 -10.88 -27.29 6.69
C LEU A 85 -9.37 -27.00 6.76
N VAL A 86 -8.77 -26.51 5.68
CA VAL A 86 -7.32 -26.30 5.56
C VAL A 86 -6.89 -24.98 6.19
N ASN A 87 -7.62 -23.91 5.91
CA ASN A 87 -7.26 -22.55 6.35
C ASN A 87 -7.94 -22.15 7.67
N GLY A 88 -9.01 -22.85 8.07
CA GLY A 88 -9.85 -22.47 9.20
C GLY A 88 -10.96 -21.49 8.78
N LYS A 89 -11.73 -21.06 9.79
CA LYS A 89 -12.80 -20.06 9.63
C LYS A 89 -12.53 -18.86 10.50
N GLU A 90 -12.89 -17.71 10.00
CA GLU A 90 -12.88 -16.48 10.78
C GLU A 90 -13.88 -16.59 11.94
N THR A 91 -13.56 -15.96 13.06
CA THR A 91 -14.41 -15.98 14.26
C THR A 91 -14.77 -14.57 14.68
N VAL A 92 -16.06 -14.24 14.70
CA VAL A 92 -16.55 -12.94 15.16
C VAL A 92 -16.38 -12.85 16.67
N LEU A 93 -15.58 -11.87 17.13
CA LEU A 93 -15.31 -11.64 18.56
C LEU A 93 -16.15 -10.51 19.14
N ILE A 94 -16.43 -9.49 18.33
CA ILE A 94 -17.32 -8.37 18.70
C ILE A 94 -18.33 -8.17 17.59
N LYS A 95 -19.60 -8.01 17.94
CA LYS A 95 -20.70 -7.74 17.00
C LYS A 95 -21.63 -6.70 17.62
N GLN A 96 -21.91 -5.60 16.87
CA GLN A 96 -22.74 -4.51 17.33
C GLN A 96 -22.28 -3.95 18.69
N GLY A 97 -20.97 -3.78 18.84
CA GLY A 97 -20.36 -3.27 20.07
C GLY A 97 -20.38 -4.22 21.27
N LYS A 98 -20.81 -5.48 21.09
CA LYS A 98 -20.89 -6.48 22.17
C LYS A 98 -19.90 -7.62 21.93
N ILE A 99 -19.23 -8.03 23.00
CA ILE A 99 -18.34 -9.20 22.97
C ILE A 99 -19.15 -10.48 22.80
N MET A 100 -18.68 -11.37 21.96
CA MET A 100 -19.23 -12.71 21.75
C MET A 100 -18.43 -13.71 22.60
N GLU A 101 -18.80 -13.88 23.88
CA GLU A 101 -18.05 -14.65 24.89
C GLU A 101 -17.89 -16.13 24.49
N GLU A 102 -18.94 -16.72 23.88
CA GLU A 102 -18.87 -18.09 23.39
C GLU A 102 -17.83 -18.25 22.26
N ASN A 103 -17.72 -17.26 21.38
CA ASN A 103 -16.76 -17.28 20.30
C ASN A 103 -15.34 -17.06 20.83
N LEU A 104 -15.14 -16.20 21.84
CA LEU A 104 -13.88 -16.08 22.54
C LEU A 104 -13.44 -17.42 23.15
N LYS A 105 -14.35 -18.12 23.85
CA LYS A 105 -14.09 -19.46 24.40
C LYS A 105 -13.70 -20.46 23.32
N ARG A 106 -14.41 -20.49 22.20
CA ARG A 106 -14.10 -21.37 21.06
C ARG A 106 -12.74 -21.05 20.44
N ALA A 107 -12.37 -19.76 20.37
CA ALA A 107 -11.05 -19.30 19.92
C ALA A 107 -9.97 -19.50 20.98
N ARG A 108 -10.32 -19.97 22.19
CA ARG A 108 -9.41 -20.11 23.35
C ARG A 108 -8.69 -18.80 23.66
N MET A 109 -9.41 -17.69 23.54
CA MET A 109 -8.90 -16.33 23.77
C MET A 109 -9.55 -15.73 25.01
N THR A 110 -8.77 -15.10 25.85
CA THR A 110 -9.25 -14.34 27.01
C THR A 110 -9.68 -12.93 26.61
N GLY A 111 -10.51 -12.28 27.45
CA GLY A 111 -10.85 -10.86 27.23
C GLY A 111 -9.63 -9.94 27.26
N GLU A 112 -8.63 -10.26 28.09
CA GLU A 112 -7.37 -9.49 28.15
C GLU A 112 -6.54 -9.61 26.88
N GLU A 113 -6.51 -10.78 26.26
CA GLU A 113 -5.85 -10.99 24.97
C GLU A 113 -6.56 -10.20 23.87
N LEU A 114 -7.90 -10.21 23.83
CA LEU A 114 -8.67 -9.38 22.93
C LEU A 114 -8.33 -7.90 23.09
N LEU A 115 -8.33 -7.38 24.32
CA LEU A 115 -7.98 -5.99 24.59
C LEU A 115 -6.54 -5.66 24.22
N ARG A 116 -5.60 -6.57 24.41
CA ARG A 116 -4.21 -6.41 23.98
C ARG A 116 -4.10 -6.28 22.47
N GLU A 117 -4.78 -7.14 21.71
CA GLU A 117 -4.78 -7.08 20.25
C GLU A 117 -5.46 -5.83 19.72
N LEU A 118 -6.54 -5.35 20.35
CA LEU A 118 -7.15 -4.06 20.01
C LEU A 118 -6.19 -2.89 20.25
N ARG A 119 -5.45 -2.87 21.38
CA ARG A 119 -4.43 -1.84 21.64
C ARG A 119 -3.30 -1.83 20.61
N ARG A 120 -2.91 -3.00 20.07
CA ARG A 120 -1.92 -3.08 18.97
C ARG A 120 -2.40 -2.37 17.70
N LYS A 121 -3.72 -2.18 17.57
CA LYS A 121 -4.37 -1.44 16.47
C LYS A 121 -4.75 0.00 16.87
N ASN A 122 -4.16 0.52 17.96
CA ASN A 122 -4.45 1.83 18.52
C ASN A 122 -5.90 2.02 18.99
N ILE A 123 -6.60 0.94 19.31
CA ILE A 123 -7.96 0.97 19.86
C ILE A 123 -7.86 0.67 21.36
N PHE A 124 -8.00 1.70 22.19
CA PHE A 124 -7.87 1.60 23.64
C PHE A 124 -9.22 1.44 24.33
N ASN A 125 -10.30 1.95 23.75
CA ASN A 125 -11.64 1.84 24.30
C ASN A 125 -12.46 0.79 23.58
N LEU A 126 -12.85 -0.25 24.29
CA LEU A 126 -13.70 -1.31 23.74
C LEU A 126 -15.05 -0.75 23.25
N SER A 127 -15.58 0.30 23.94
CA SER A 127 -16.82 0.98 23.57
C SER A 127 -16.82 1.60 22.16
N ASP A 128 -15.63 1.85 21.59
CA ASP A 128 -15.49 2.46 20.26
C ASP A 128 -15.57 1.44 19.12
N VAL A 129 -15.54 0.13 19.46
CA VAL A 129 -15.55 -0.95 18.48
C VAL A 129 -16.97 -1.37 18.14
N GLU A 130 -17.31 -1.38 16.85
CA GLU A 130 -18.57 -1.89 16.33
C GLU A 130 -18.50 -3.39 16.04
N PHE A 131 -17.40 -3.82 15.43
CA PHE A 131 -17.20 -5.19 14.98
C PHE A 131 -15.74 -5.58 15.11
N ALA A 132 -15.46 -6.82 15.52
CA ALA A 132 -14.12 -7.38 15.52
C ALA A 132 -14.14 -8.85 15.10
N LEU A 133 -13.17 -9.23 14.27
CA LEU A 133 -13.03 -10.53 13.65
C LEU A 133 -11.64 -11.09 13.93
N LEU A 134 -11.57 -12.33 14.38
CA LEU A 134 -10.34 -13.11 14.44
C LEU A 134 -10.16 -13.82 13.11
N GLU A 135 -9.11 -13.46 12.40
CA GLU A 135 -8.74 -14.07 11.13
C GLU A 135 -8.13 -15.46 11.33
N THR A 136 -8.10 -16.24 10.27
CA THR A 136 -7.49 -17.59 10.27
C THR A 136 -5.97 -17.57 10.49
N THR A 137 -5.34 -16.41 10.32
CA THR A 137 -3.92 -16.16 10.63
C THR A 137 -3.68 -15.90 12.12
N GLY A 138 -4.76 -15.73 12.91
CA GLY A 138 -4.68 -15.32 14.32
C GLY A 138 -4.66 -13.80 14.52
N GLU A 139 -4.66 -13.00 13.46
CA GLU A 139 -4.78 -11.53 13.58
C GLU A 139 -6.23 -11.13 13.87
N ILE A 140 -6.40 -10.05 14.65
CA ILE A 140 -7.73 -9.47 14.88
C ILE A 140 -7.88 -8.23 13.99
N ASN A 141 -8.95 -8.17 13.22
CA ASN A 141 -9.38 -6.98 12.52
C ASN A 141 -10.58 -6.36 13.25
N ALA A 142 -10.56 -5.03 13.39
CA ALA A 142 -11.61 -4.32 14.10
C ALA A 142 -12.12 -3.12 13.28
N MET A 143 -13.42 -2.89 13.35
CA MET A 143 -14.11 -1.76 12.78
C MET A 143 -14.65 -0.89 13.92
N LEU A 144 -14.35 0.40 13.87
CA LEU A 144 -14.86 1.37 14.83
C LEU A 144 -16.32 1.73 14.52
N LYS A 145 -17.04 2.22 15.54
CA LYS A 145 -18.35 2.81 15.37
C LYS A 145 -18.26 4.04 14.46
N SER A 146 -19.34 4.34 13.74
CA SER A 146 -19.37 5.40 12.73
C SER A 146 -19.06 6.80 13.29
N ASP A 147 -19.38 7.04 14.57
CA ASP A 147 -19.06 8.29 15.27
C ASP A 147 -17.62 8.36 15.82
N LYS A 148 -16.86 7.26 15.68
CA LYS A 148 -15.46 7.11 16.15
C LYS A 148 -14.44 6.98 15.03
N VAL A 149 -14.89 6.98 13.78
CA VAL A 149 -13.96 6.96 12.64
C VAL A 149 -13.39 8.36 12.40
N PRO A 150 -12.14 8.47 11.90
CA PRO A 150 -11.56 9.75 11.51
C PRO A 150 -12.43 10.49 10.50
N VAL A 151 -12.55 11.82 10.68
CA VAL A 151 -13.26 12.67 9.72
C VAL A 151 -12.54 12.66 8.39
N THR A 152 -13.28 12.38 7.33
CA THR A 152 -12.76 12.39 5.95
C THR A 152 -13.32 13.58 5.17
N PRO A 153 -12.72 13.98 4.05
CA PRO A 153 -13.28 15.00 3.16
C PRO A 153 -14.73 14.73 2.76
N ARG A 154 -15.11 13.44 2.62
CA ARG A 154 -16.49 13.02 2.33
C ARG A 154 -17.45 13.42 3.45
N HIS A 155 -17.05 13.26 4.72
CA HIS A 155 -17.85 13.66 5.87
C HIS A 155 -18.06 15.18 5.94
N LEU A 156 -17.13 15.94 5.35
CA LEU A 156 -17.17 17.39 5.26
C LEU A 156 -17.80 17.90 3.96
N GLU A 157 -18.33 16.98 3.12
CA GLU A 157 -18.88 17.28 1.79
C GLU A 157 -17.89 18.03 0.87
N ARG A 158 -16.57 17.89 1.15
CA ARG A 158 -15.52 18.51 0.35
C ARG A 158 -15.10 17.61 -0.81
N LYS A 159 -15.03 18.19 -2.00
CA LYS A 159 -14.42 17.56 -3.15
C LYS A 159 -12.91 17.60 -2.99
N VAL A 160 -12.25 16.47 -3.17
CA VAL A 160 -10.80 16.35 -3.22
C VAL A 160 -10.40 15.73 -4.55
N ALA A 161 -9.20 16.04 -5.02
CA ALA A 161 -8.66 15.40 -6.21
C ALA A 161 -8.48 13.89 -5.97
N PRO A 162 -8.73 13.04 -6.98
CA PRO A 162 -8.46 11.62 -6.88
C PRO A 162 -6.96 11.41 -6.64
N GLN A 163 -6.65 10.49 -5.73
CA GLN A 163 -5.26 10.07 -5.50
C GLN A 163 -4.98 8.83 -6.33
N SER A 164 -3.86 8.83 -7.04
CA SER A 164 -3.26 7.66 -7.67
C SER A 164 -2.06 7.20 -6.87
N GLU A 165 -1.61 5.98 -7.13
CA GLU A 165 -0.41 5.43 -6.49
C GLU A 165 0.83 6.25 -6.90
N PRO A 166 1.64 6.74 -5.94
CA PRO A 166 2.90 7.38 -6.27
C PRO A 166 3.83 6.41 -7.01
N GLN A 167 4.49 6.88 -8.06
CA GLN A 167 5.38 6.05 -8.88
C GLN A 167 6.84 6.44 -8.65
N THR A 168 7.67 5.45 -8.31
CA THR A 168 9.13 5.64 -8.28
C THR A 168 9.65 5.69 -9.71
N VAL A 169 10.19 6.83 -10.09
CA VAL A 169 10.64 7.11 -11.46
C VAL A 169 12.15 7.23 -11.59
N ILE A 170 12.86 7.40 -10.46
CA ILE A 170 14.32 7.35 -10.38
C ILE A 170 14.71 6.44 -9.22
N ALA A 171 15.70 5.57 -9.44
CA ALA A 171 16.33 4.78 -8.39
C ALA A 171 17.83 4.65 -8.71
N ASP A 172 18.67 4.91 -7.69
CA ASP A 172 20.13 4.82 -7.78
C ASP A 172 20.72 5.53 -9.02
N GLY A 173 20.25 6.77 -9.29
CA GLY A 173 20.69 7.56 -10.43
C GLY A 173 20.19 7.09 -11.80
N ASN A 174 19.22 6.16 -11.84
CA ASN A 174 18.68 5.61 -13.09
C ASN A 174 17.20 5.94 -13.25
N ILE A 175 16.81 6.40 -14.43
CA ILE A 175 15.40 6.68 -14.76
C ILE A 175 14.69 5.36 -15.10
N LEU A 176 13.52 5.14 -14.47
CA LEU A 176 12.66 3.98 -14.67
C LEU A 176 11.55 4.31 -15.68
N ASP A 177 11.65 3.78 -16.89
CA ASP A 177 10.73 4.13 -18.00
C ASP A 177 9.31 3.60 -17.80
N GLN A 178 9.15 2.39 -17.27
CA GLN A 178 7.83 1.78 -17.13
C GLN A 178 6.93 2.53 -16.12
N PRO A 179 7.41 2.91 -14.91
CA PRO A 179 6.62 3.75 -14.00
C PRO A 179 6.25 5.12 -14.60
N LEU A 180 7.16 5.74 -15.36
CA LEU A 180 6.87 7.00 -16.06
C LEU A 180 5.75 6.83 -17.08
N ALA A 181 5.81 5.77 -17.91
CA ALA A 181 4.77 5.49 -18.90
C ALA A 181 3.39 5.24 -18.25
N ASN A 182 3.34 4.60 -17.08
CA ASN A 182 2.12 4.33 -16.33
C ASN A 182 1.37 5.62 -15.93
N ILE A 183 2.10 6.72 -15.72
CA ILE A 183 1.55 8.03 -15.34
C ILE A 183 1.55 9.04 -16.49
N GLY A 184 1.83 8.57 -17.72
CA GLY A 184 1.81 9.40 -18.92
C GLY A 184 2.98 10.39 -19.04
N LEU A 185 4.05 10.19 -18.29
CA LEU A 185 5.27 11.00 -18.32
C LEU A 185 6.39 10.31 -19.10
N ASN A 186 7.49 11.03 -19.36
CA ASN A 186 8.64 10.53 -20.09
C ASN A 186 9.97 11.03 -19.49
N ARG A 187 11.09 10.48 -19.98
CA ARG A 187 12.44 10.86 -19.52
C ARG A 187 12.73 12.36 -19.63
N ARG A 188 12.23 13.01 -20.69
CA ARG A 188 12.46 14.43 -20.90
C ARG A 188 11.82 15.26 -19.79
N TRP A 189 10.63 14.86 -19.34
CA TRP A 189 9.96 15.50 -18.20
C TRP A 189 10.83 15.40 -16.94
N VAL A 190 11.33 14.20 -16.62
CA VAL A 190 12.19 13.98 -15.44
C VAL A 190 13.44 14.87 -15.50
N LEU A 191 14.14 14.88 -16.65
CA LEU A 191 15.34 15.70 -16.83
C LEU A 191 15.03 17.20 -16.68
N THR A 192 13.87 17.65 -17.18
CA THR A 192 13.45 19.06 -17.01
C THR A 192 13.17 19.38 -15.53
N GLU A 193 12.54 18.48 -14.78
CA GLU A 193 12.30 18.69 -13.33
C GLU A 193 13.62 18.68 -12.55
N LEU A 194 14.55 17.78 -12.87
CA LEU A 194 15.89 17.78 -12.27
C LEU A 194 16.67 19.05 -12.56
N GLU A 195 16.61 19.56 -13.80
CA GLU A 195 17.24 20.83 -14.18
C GLU A 195 16.64 22.01 -13.39
N LYS A 196 15.33 22.06 -13.22
CA LYS A 196 14.64 23.07 -12.39
C LYS A 196 15.07 22.99 -10.92
N ALA A 197 15.30 21.77 -10.41
CA ALA A 197 15.77 21.54 -9.05
C ALA A 197 17.28 21.79 -8.90
N GLY A 198 18.01 21.95 -10.00
CA GLY A 198 19.48 22.12 -10.00
C GLY A 198 20.23 20.85 -9.58
N VAL A 199 19.67 19.67 -9.83
CA VAL A 199 20.20 18.37 -9.40
C VAL A 199 20.62 17.54 -10.59
N ALA A 200 21.83 16.98 -10.54
CA ALA A 200 22.28 15.98 -11.51
C ALA A 200 21.65 14.62 -11.20
N LEU A 201 21.26 13.88 -12.25
CA LEU A 201 20.57 12.59 -12.14
C LEU A 201 21.34 11.58 -11.27
N GLU A 202 22.65 11.53 -11.43
CA GLU A 202 23.56 10.63 -10.69
C GLU A 202 23.61 10.89 -9.18
N ASN A 203 23.16 12.07 -8.72
CA ASN A 203 23.08 12.40 -7.31
C ASN A 203 21.74 12.01 -6.66
N VAL A 204 20.77 11.49 -7.45
CA VAL A 204 19.47 11.10 -6.96
C VAL A 204 19.48 9.65 -6.51
N PHE A 205 19.26 9.42 -5.22
CA PHE A 205 19.03 8.07 -4.67
C PHE A 205 17.64 7.55 -5.02
N LEU A 206 16.61 8.36 -4.77
CA LEU A 206 15.22 8.02 -5.06
C LEU A 206 14.47 9.23 -5.62
N GLY A 207 13.73 9.04 -6.71
CA GLY A 207 12.80 10.01 -7.26
C GLY A 207 11.41 9.42 -7.37
N GLN A 208 10.41 10.09 -6.78
CA GLN A 208 9.02 9.61 -6.77
C GLN A 208 8.08 10.72 -7.25
N VAL A 209 7.16 10.38 -8.15
CA VAL A 209 6.10 11.28 -8.61
C VAL A 209 4.80 10.92 -7.90
N ASP A 210 4.19 11.90 -7.26
CA ASP A 210 2.91 11.71 -6.58
C ASP A 210 1.71 11.82 -7.55
N SER A 211 0.50 11.64 -7.00
CA SER A 211 -0.76 11.71 -7.75
C SER A 211 -1.07 13.11 -8.33
N TYR A 212 -0.34 14.12 -7.92
CA TYR A 212 -0.50 15.51 -8.40
C TYR A 212 0.54 15.89 -9.46
N GLY A 213 1.47 14.97 -9.74
CA GLY A 213 2.58 15.18 -10.67
C GLY A 213 3.75 15.94 -10.05
N ASP A 214 3.84 16.00 -8.72
CA ASP A 214 4.97 16.59 -8.02
C ASP A 214 6.09 15.57 -7.88
N LEU A 215 7.32 15.95 -8.27
CA LEU A 215 8.50 15.12 -8.14
C LEU A 215 9.15 15.34 -6.77
N TYR A 216 9.15 14.30 -5.93
CA TYR A 216 9.97 14.22 -4.73
C TYR A 216 11.32 13.62 -5.08
N LEU A 217 12.39 14.23 -4.59
CA LEU A 217 13.76 13.78 -4.77
C LEU A 217 14.43 13.55 -3.43
N ASP A 218 15.06 12.40 -3.29
CA ASP A 218 15.96 12.04 -2.23
C ASP A 218 17.37 11.87 -2.81
N LEU A 219 18.37 12.51 -2.23
CA LEU A 219 19.72 12.55 -2.77
C LEU A 219 20.64 11.64 -1.98
N PHE A 220 21.72 11.18 -2.58
CA PHE A 220 22.77 10.43 -1.87
C PHE A 220 23.47 11.28 -0.79
N ASP A 221 23.47 12.61 -0.93
CA ASP A 221 24.03 13.54 0.04
C ASP A 221 22.92 14.34 0.73
N ASP A 222 22.60 13.98 1.98
CA ASP A 222 21.58 14.63 2.81
C ASP A 222 21.89 16.09 3.19
N ALA A 223 23.12 16.54 2.96
CA ALA A 223 23.52 17.94 3.24
C ALA A 223 22.95 18.92 2.20
N VAL A 224 22.51 18.44 1.05
CA VAL A 224 21.94 19.26 -0.02
C VAL A 224 20.44 19.43 0.20
N GLN A 225 20.01 20.58 0.70
CA GLN A 225 18.60 20.92 0.83
C GLN A 225 18.04 21.40 -0.52
N LEU A 226 17.06 20.68 -1.05
CA LEU A 226 16.35 21.09 -2.25
C LEU A 226 15.28 22.15 -1.93
N PRO A 227 15.23 23.26 -2.69
CA PRO A 227 14.14 24.21 -2.57
C PRO A 227 12.84 23.52 -3.01
N GLN A 228 11.88 23.38 -2.11
CA GLN A 228 10.53 22.96 -2.52
C GLN A 228 9.90 24.07 -3.34
N ALA A 229 9.72 23.84 -4.63
CA ALA A 229 9.06 24.79 -5.50
C ALA A 229 7.55 24.84 -5.17
N ARG A 230 7.12 25.92 -4.53
CA ARG A 230 5.68 26.21 -4.28
C ARG A 230 5.00 26.74 -5.55
N VAL A 231 5.27 26.11 -6.69
CA VAL A 231 4.78 26.57 -8.00
C VAL A 231 3.25 26.54 -8.05
N LYS A 232 2.64 25.53 -7.41
CA LYS A 232 1.17 25.39 -7.38
C LYS A 232 0.50 26.47 -6.55
N ASP A 233 1.06 26.78 -5.36
CA ASP A 233 0.57 27.88 -4.51
C ASP A 233 0.69 29.23 -5.23
N LEU A 234 1.83 29.47 -5.91
CA LEU A 234 2.05 30.68 -6.69
C LEU A 234 1.10 30.79 -7.89
N LEU A 235 0.85 29.67 -8.58
CA LEU A 235 -0.12 29.63 -9.68
C LEU A 235 -1.53 29.95 -9.19
N TYR A 236 -1.94 29.33 -8.08
CA TYR A 236 -3.26 29.59 -7.51
C TYR A 236 -3.40 31.07 -7.11
N ALA A 237 -2.42 31.64 -6.41
CA ALA A 237 -2.40 33.05 -6.03
C ALA A 237 -2.44 33.98 -7.25
N ALA A 238 -1.72 33.65 -8.34
CA ALA A 238 -1.74 34.43 -9.58
C ALA A 238 -3.12 34.40 -10.29
N LEU A 239 -3.77 33.24 -10.28
CA LEU A 239 -5.14 33.11 -10.81
C LEU A 239 -6.16 33.86 -9.97
N GLU A 240 -6.05 33.79 -8.63
CA GLU A 240 -6.91 34.52 -7.69
C GLU A 240 -6.76 36.04 -7.86
N LYS A 241 -5.50 36.50 -7.98
CA LYS A 241 -5.22 37.92 -8.28
C LYS A 241 -5.85 38.34 -9.61
N SER A 242 -5.66 37.55 -10.68
CA SER A 242 -6.25 37.85 -12.00
C SER A 242 -7.79 37.94 -11.97
N GLN A 243 -8.43 37.09 -11.18
CA GLN A 243 -9.89 37.12 -10.95
C GLN A 243 -10.31 38.42 -10.23
N ALA A 244 -9.55 38.80 -9.20
CA ALA A 244 -9.79 40.03 -8.45
C ALA A 244 -9.60 41.29 -9.36
N ASP A 245 -8.55 41.30 -10.16
CA ASP A 245 -8.27 42.39 -11.12
C ASP A 245 -9.41 42.55 -12.14
N LEU A 246 -9.91 41.45 -12.72
CA LEU A 246 -11.04 41.44 -13.63
C LEU A 246 -12.32 41.97 -12.95
N THR A 247 -12.54 41.64 -11.70
CA THR A 247 -13.67 42.14 -10.91
C THR A 247 -13.53 43.65 -10.68
N ALA A 248 -12.35 44.14 -10.31
CA ALA A 248 -12.07 45.56 -10.15
C ALA A 248 -12.31 46.35 -11.46
N PHE A 249 -11.78 45.86 -12.59
CA PHE A 249 -12.01 46.48 -13.88
C PHE A 249 -13.48 46.53 -14.27
N SER A 250 -14.29 45.54 -13.88
CA SER A 250 -15.74 45.56 -14.12
C SER A 250 -16.44 46.65 -13.32
N LEU A 251 -15.91 47.04 -12.17
CA LEU A 251 -16.47 48.09 -11.31
C LEU A 251 -16.02 49.49 -11.72
N GLU A 252 -14.78 49.63 -12.23
CA GLU A 252 -14.18 50.92 -12.56
C GLU A 252 -14.54 51.43 -13.94
N THR A 253 -14.89 50.55 -14.92
CA THR A 253 -15.18 50.97 -16.26
C THR A 253 -16.58 51.54 -16.41
N GLU A 254 -16.69 52.67 -17.13
CA GLU A 254 -17.97 53.30 -17.46
C GLU A 254 -18.62 52.69 -18.71
N ASN A 255 -17.86 51.93 -19.52
CA ASN A 255 -18.39 51.31 -20.74
C ASN A 255 -19.16 50.02 -20.39
N GLU A 256 -20.48 50.02 -20.58
CA GLU A 256 -21.36 48.90 -20.23
C GLU A 256 -21.00 47.56 -20.92
N GLN A 257 -20.51 47.63 -22.18
CA GLN A 257 -20.07 46.42 -22.92
C GLN A 257 -18.80 45.85 -22.32
N ALA A 258 -17.82 46.70 -21.96
CA ALA A 258 -16.58 46.30 -21.33
C ALA A 258 -16.83 45.78 -19.90
N LYS A 259 -17.71 46.43 -19.15
CA LYS A 259 -18.15 45.99 -17.80
C LYS A 259 -18.73 44.57 -17.84
N ALA A 260 -19.67 44.33 -18.75
CA ALA A 260 -20.26 42.99 -18.90
C ALA A 260 -19.26 41.93 -19.37
N MET A 261 -18.25 42.33 -20.18
CA MET A 261 -17.16 41.43 -20.58
C MET A 261 -16.26 41.07 -19.41
N TYR A 262 -15.77 42.04 -18.63
CA TYR A 262 -14.92 41.80 -17.47
C TYR A 262 -15.64 40.95 -16.42
N GLN A 263 -16.90 41.25 -16.13
CA GLN A 263 -17.68 40.46 -15.16
C GLN A 263 -17.81 39.01 -15.60
N ARG A 264 -18.17 38.75 -16.87
CA ARG A 264 -18.27 37.37 -17.38
C ARG A 264 -16.94 36.61 -17.32
N ASN A 265 -15.81 37.29 -17.56
CA ASN A 265 -14.48 36.66 -17.48
C ASN A 265 -14.09 36.41 -16.03
N ALA A 266 -14.40 37.31 -15.08
CA ALA A 266 -14.21 37.11 -13.64
C ALA A 266 -14.99 35.90 -13.15
N ASP A 267 -16.26 35.77 -13.54
CA ASP A 267 -17.14 34.65 -13.15
C ASP A 267 -16.62 33.31 -13.73
N ARG A 268 -16.15 33.32 -14.99
CA ARG A 268 -15.51 32.13 -15.60
C ARG A 268 -14.24 31.73 -14.87
N LEU A 269 -13.38 32.71 -14.54
CA LEU A 269 -12.12 32.43 -13.82
C LEU A 269 -12.39 31.95 -12.39
N LYS A 270 -13.42 32.46 -11.72
CA LYS A 270 -13.88 31.97 -10.41
C LYS A 270 -14.29 30.49 -10.49
N ALA A 271 -15.06 30.12 -11.51
CA ALA A 271 -15.45 28.71 -11.70
C ALA A 271 -14.22 27.82 -11.98
N VAL A 272 -13.23 28.31 -12.73
CA VAL A 272 -11.95 27.60 -12.92
C VAL A 272 -11.21 27.44 -11.59
N LEU A 273 -11.08 28.51 -10.79
CA LEU A 273 -10.43 28.48 -9.49
C LEU A 273 -11.05 27.44 -8.54
N GLU A 274 -12.38 27.39 -8.48
CA GLU A 274 -13.09 26.38 -7.69
C GLU A 274 -12.78 24.94 -8.14
N ASN A 275 -12.69 24.73 -9.44
CA ASN A 275 -12.38 23.41 -10.02
C ASN A 275 -10.91 23.00 -9.81
N VAL A 276 -9.95 23.92 -9.94
CA VAL A 276 -8.51 23.59 -9.82
C VAL A 276 -8.01 23.63 -8.37
N ARG A 277 -8.74 24.25 -7.45
CA ARG A 277 -8.37 24.35 -6.05
C ARG A 277 -7.96 23.03 -5.41
N PRO A 278 -8.71 21.89 -5.59
CA PRO A 278 -8.32 20.60 -5.01
C PRO A 278 -7.01 20.04 -5.56
N TYR A 279 -6.53 20.54 -6.70
CA TYR A 279 -5.29 20.09 -7.38
C TYR A 279 -4.10 21.00 -7.08
N LEU A 280 -4.34 22.27 -6.78
CA LEU A 280 -3.30 23.29 -6.56
C LEU A 280 -3.04 23.57 -5.09
N LEU A 281 -4.07 23.48 -4.22
CA LEU A 281 -3.95 23.69 -2.78
C LEU A 281 -4.25 22.37 -2.06
N ARG A 282 -3.29 21.95 -1.25
CA ARG A 282 -3.41 20.76 -0.38
C ARG A 282 -4.13 21.08 0.93
#